data_8094bb55af11876f78387ca2fd91ab7f
#
_entry.id   8094bb55af11876f78387ca2fd91ab7f
#
_cell.length_a   1.000
_cell.length_b   1.000
_cell.length_c   1.000
_cell.angle_alpha   90.00
_cell.angle_beta   90.00
_cell.angle_gamma   90.00
#
_symmetry.space_group_name_H-M   'P 1'
#
loop_
_entity.id
_entity.type
_entity.pdbx_description
1 polymer ?
#
loop_
_entity_poly.entity_id
_entity_poly.type
_entity_poly.pdbx_seq_one_letter_code
_entity_poly.pdbx_strand_id
1 'polypeptide(L)'
;MAIDYDKIMSMKTNDIEYSYTDNDTMLYALGVGFGRDPLNRKELDFVYEKNLKTIPSMATVIAWGAGHMRDSGINYLMVVHGEQRLKIHQPLPVAANILVDSKVTDVIDKGKDKGALLITEVNIKDKETGSLLCTLGGTTFARGDGGFGGPKEGGPKPHTIPDRDPDIISELSTAPDQALLYRLSGDRNPLHSDPDVAEAAGFPKPILHGLCSYGTACKSIIQDVCDYDSSLIEQLDVRFSS
;
A
#
# COMPACT_ATOMS: atom_id res chain seq x y z
N MET A 1 -8.21 10.25 -24.30
CA MET A 1 -7.23 9.74 -25.32
C MET A 1 -6.96 8.28 -24.98
N ALA A 2 -6.71 7.43 -25.97
CA ALA A 2 -6.32 6.04 -25.68
C ALA A 2 -4.98 6.02 -24.94
N ILE A 3 -4.78 5.07 -24.04
CA ILE A 3 -3.48 4.77 -23.40
C ILE A 3 -2.41 4.55 -24.48
N ASP A 4 -1.26 5.18 -24.32
CA ASP A 4 -0.05 4.84 -25.08
C ASP A 4 0.65 3.67 -24.35
N TYR A 5 0.42 2.47 -24.85
CA TYR A 5 0.91 1.22 -24.26
C TYR A 5 2.44 1.20 -24.16
N ASP A 6 3.15 1.53 -25.24
CA ASP A 6 4.61 1.45 -25.29
C ASP A 6 5.24 2.48 -24.35
N LYS A 7 4.66 3.69 -24.31
CA LYS A 7 5.08 4.73 -23.38
C LYS A 7 4.95 4.25 -21.92
N ILE A 8 3.79 3.71 -21.54
CA ILE A 8 3.56 3.25 -20.17
C ILE A 8 4.48 2.08 -19.80
N MET A 9 4.63 1.10 -20.70
CA MET A 9 5.54 -0.03 -20.47
C MET A 9 7.01 0.39 -20.36
N SER A 10 7.39 1.53 -20.90
CA SER A 10 8.75 2.09 -20.77
C SER A 10 8.99 2.85 -19.47
N MET A 11 7.92 3.11 -18.68
CA MET A 11 8.02 3.92 -17.45
C MET A 11 8.78 3.16 -16.36
N LYS A 12 9.87 3.75 -15.92
CA LYS A 12 10.71 3.24 -14.82
C LYS A 12 11.46 4.37 -14.14
N THR A 13 11.80 4.16 -12.90
CA THR A 13 12.75 5.00 -12.14
C THR A 13 13.79 4.09 -11.49
N ASN A 14 15.01 4.61 -11.30
CA ASN A 14 16.06 3.86 -10.64
C ASN A 14 16.72 4.75 -9.59
N ASP A 15 17.06 4.16 -8.46
CA ASP A 15 17.85 4.74 -7.38
C ASP A 15 17.33 6.11 -6.89
N ILE A 16 16.01 6.30 -6.85
CA ILE A 16 15.43 7.50 -6.26
C ILE A 16 15.59 7.45 -4.75
N GLU A 17 16.18 8.51 -4.20
CA GLU A 17 16.48 8.59 -2.78
C GLU A 17 15.25 9.01 -1.96
N TYR A 18 14.99 8.27 -0.88
CA TYR A 18 14.05 8.63 0.18
C TYR A 18 14.71 8.40 1.54
N SER A 19 14.14 9.00 2.56
CA SER A 19 14.52 8.75 3.96
C SER A 19 13.30 8.75 4.84
N TYR A 20 13.34 7.98 5.91
CA TYR A 20 12.35 8.00 6.97
C TYR A 20 13.04 7.83 8.33
N THR A 21 12.37 8.28 9.38
CA THR A 21 12.86 8.33 10.75
C THR A 21 12.03 7.41 11.64
N ASP A 22 12.46 7.24 12.88
CA ASP A 22 11.68 6.57 13.93
C ASP A 22 10.32 7.25 14.19
N ASN A 23 10.25 8.59 14.04
CA ASN A 23 8.99 9.32 14.12
C ASN A 23 8.00 8.88 13.03
N ASP A 24 8.46 8.66 11.81
CA ASP A 24 7.62 8.16 10.71
C ASP A 24 7.13 6.74 10.98
N THR A 25 8.00 5.90 11.57
CA THR A 25 7.67 4.54 11.98
C THR A 25 6.59 4.52 13.05
N MET A 26 6.73 5.32 14.11
CA MET A 26 5.71 5.44 15.16
C MET A 26 4.41 6.06 14.63
N LEU A 27 4.50 7.10 13.79
CA LEU A 27 3.34 7.74 13.17
C LEU A 27 2.52 6.76 12.34
N TYR A 28 3.21 5.93 11.53
CA TYR A 28 2.53 4.88 10.75
C TYR A 28 1.83 3.88 11.66
N ALA A 29 2.50 3.41 12.72
CA ALA A 29 1.92 2.48 13.69
C ALA A 29 0.66 3.04 14.35
N LEU A 30 0.70 4.29 14.81
CA LEU A 30 -0.48 5.00 15.34
C LEU A 30 -1.58 5.12 14.27
N GLY A 31 -1.21 5.43 13.03
CA GLY A 31 -2.11 5.56 11.88
C GLY A 31 -2.87 4.27 11.54
N VAL A 32 -2.30 3.09 11.80
CA VAL A 32 -2.97 1.79 11.60
C VAL A 32 -3.52 1.19 12.89
N GLY A 33 -3.50 1.97 13.99
CA GLY A 33 -4.26 1.70 15.21
C GLY A 33 -3.49 0.98 16.33
N PHE A 34 -2.15 0.93 16.28
CA PHE A 34 -1.37 0.53 17.46
C PHE A 34 -1.42 1.60 18.56
N GLY A 35 -1.19 1.20 19.81
CA GLY A 35 -1.12 2.09 20.97
C GLY A 35 -2.48 2.60 21.49
N ARG A 36 -3.59 2.02 21.04
CA ARG A 36 -4.93 2.42 21.51
C ARG A 36 -5.23 1.98 22.95
N ASP A 37 -4.72 0.83 23.36
CA ASP A 37 -4.77 0.38 24.75
C ASP A 37 -3.47 0.78 25.44
N PRO A 38 -3.49 1.78 26.36
CA PRO A 38 -2.30 2.26 27.05
C PRO A 38 -1.69 1.22 28.01
N LEU A 39 -2.39 0.13 28.29
CA LEU A 39 -1.93 -0.96 29.13
C LEU A 39 -1.34 -2.13 28.34
N ASN A 40 -1.49 -2.14 27.02
CA ASN A 40 -0.91 -3.16 26.15
C ASN A 40 0.58 -2.90 25.92
N ARG A 41 1.41 -3.53 26.75
CA ARG A 41 2.87 -3.37 26.70
C ARG A 41 3.50 -3.87 25.41
N LYS A 42 2.89 -4.86 24.73
CA LYS A 42 3.39 -5.39 23.46
C LYS A 42 3.20 -4.40 22.30
N GLU A 43 2.14 -3.59 22.34
CA GLU A 43 1.93 -2.52 21.35
C GLU A 43 2.92 -1.36 21.52
N LEU A 44 3.48 -1.15 22.73
CA LEU A 44 4.48 -0.09 22.96
C LEU A 44 5.73 -0.28 22.09
N ASP A 45 6.12 -1.51 21.77
CA ASP A 45 7.26 -1.79 20.88
C ASP A 45 7.07 -1.24 19.45
N PHE A 46 5.89 -0.73 19.09
CA PHE A 46 5.59 -0.14 17.79
C PHE A 46 5.35 1.38 17.83
N VAL A 47 5.12 1.95 19.00
CA VAL A 47 4.71 3.36 19.18
C VAL A 47 5.56 4.12 20.18
N TYR A 48 6.63 3.52 20.67
CA TYR A 48 7.54 4.09 21.64
C TYR A 48 8.99 3.77 21.23
N GLU A 49 9.87 4.74 21.32
CA GLU A 49 11.25 4.66 20.80
C GLU A 49 12.11 3.58 21.43
N LYS A 50 11.76 3.11 22.65
CA LYS A 50 12.49 2.05 23.32
C LYS A 50 12.13 0.68 22.73
N ASN A 51 13.12 0.00 22.13
CA ASN A 51 12.94 -1.29 21.42
C ASN A 51 11.96 -1.23 20.24
N LEU A 52 11.89 -0.07 19.58
CA LEU A 52 10.97 0.17 18.47
C LEU A 52 11.10 -0.89 17.37
N LYS A 53 9.95 -1.41 16.93
CA LYS A 53 9.82 -2.35 15.81
C LYS A 53 9.08 -1.69 14.66
N THR A 54 9.39 -2.14 13.44
CA THR A 54 8.71 -1.67 12.23
C THR A 54 7.58 -2.63 11.85
N ILE A 55 6.48 -2.08 11.37
CA ILE A 55 5.37 -2.84 10.80
C ILE A 55 5.68 -3.08 9.30
N PRO A 56 5.69 -4.33 8.79
CA PRO A 56 6.03 -4.61 7.39
C PRO A 56 5.21 -3.81 6.37
N SER A 57 3.92 -3.60 6.61
CA SER A 57 3.05 -2.83 5.73
C SER A 57 3.43 -1.34 5.60
N MET A 58 4.28 -0.80 6.48
CA MET A 58 4.86 0.54 6.36
C MET A 58 5.66 0.71 5.06
N ALA A 59 6.18 -0.39 4.47
CA ALA A 59 6.83 -0.37 3.17
C ALA A 59 6.01 0.38 2.11
N THR A 60 4.69 0.35 2.19
CA THR A 60 3.79 0.99 1.22
C THR A 60 3.79 2.52 1.26
N VAL A 61 4.34 3.13 2.31
CA VAL A 61 4.34 4.59 2.51
C VAL A 61 5.72 5.23 2.63
N ILE A 62 6.78 4.46 2.96
CA ILE A 62 8.14 5.03 3.17
C ILE A 62 8.76 5.65 1.92
N ALA A 63 8.24 5.31 0.75
CA ALA A 63 8.61 5.87 -0.54
C ALA A 63 7.36 6.38 -1.27
N TRP A 64 6.50 7.13 -0.57
CA TRP A 64 5.24 7.60 -1.14
C TRP A 64 5.48 8.41 -2.40
N GLY A 65 4.82 8.00 -3.48
CA GLY A 65 5.00 8.59 -4.79
C GLY A 65 6.06 7.93 -5.66
N ALA A 66 6.83 6.96 -5.18
CA ALA A 66 7.64 6.10 -6.03
C ALA A 66 6.73 5.28 -6.97
N GLY A 67 7.16 5.09 -8.21
CA GLY A 67 6.38 4.36 -9.20
C GLY A 67 5.12 5.07 -9.68
N HIS A 68 5.03 6.40 -9.46
CA HIS A 68 3.87 7.11 -9.94
C HIS A 68 3.84 7.23 -11.45
N MET A 69 2.63 7.20 -11.93
CA MET A 69 2.29 7.15 -13.34
C MET A 69 1.75 8.49 -13.84
N ARG A 70 2.25 9.62 -13.25
CA ARG A 70 1.75 10.97 -13.57
C ARG A 70 1.78 11.26 -15.06
N ASP A 71 2.81 10.79 -15.74
CA ASP A 71 3.01 11.02 -17.17
C ASP A 71 2.42 9.91 -18.06
N SER A 72 1.67 8.98 -17.48
CA SER A 72 1.03 7.87 -18.20
C SER A 72 -0.10 8.32 -19.13
N GLY A 73 -0.74 9.45 -18.81
CA GLY A 73 -1.89 9.97 -19.54
C GLY A 73 -3.22 9.32 -19.17
N ILE A 74 -3.25 8.46 -18.11
CA ILE A 74 -4.51 7.88 -17.60
C ILE A 74 -5.40 8.94 -16.95
N ASN A 75 -6.69 8.67 -16.91
CA ASN A 75 -7.65 9.54 -16.22
C ASN A 75 -7.66 9.27 -14.71
N TYR A 76 -6.87 10.03 -13.95
CA TYR A 76 -6.73 9.87 -12.49
C TYR A 76 -8.02 10.02 -11.70
N LEU A 77 -9.05 10.68 -12.24
CA LEU A 77 -10.35 10.79 -11.58
C LEU A 77 -11.12 9.45 -11.58
N MET A 78 -10.73 8.53 -12.44
CA MET A 78 -11.35 7.21 -12.57
C MET A 78 -10.42 6.06 -12.16
N VAL A 79 -9.40 6.36 -11.37
CA VAL A 79 -8.43 5.38 -10.88
C VAL A 79 -8.84 4.87 -9.51
N VAL A 80 -8.72 3.56 -9.32
CA VAL A 80 -8.80 2.93 -8.00
C VAL A 80 -7.61 2.01 -7.76
N HIS A 81 -7.20 1.89 -6.51
CA HIS A 81 -6.20 0.93 -6.10
C HIS A 81 -6.83 -0.46 -6.09
N GLY A 82 -6.42 -1.34 -6.99
CA GLY A 82 -6.99 -2.67 -7.15
C GLY A 82 -6.36 -3.71 -6.26
N GLU A 83 -5.02 -3.76 -6.21
CA GLU A 83 -4.27 -4.74 -5.42
C GLU A 83 -2.99 -4.14 -4.87
N GLN A 84 -2.61 -4.56 -3.67
CA GLN A 84 -1.31 -4.31 -3.07
C GLN A 84 -0.67 -5.64 -2.71
N ARG A 85 0.57 -5.82 -3.13
CA ARG A 85 1.42 -6.96 -2.76
C ARG A 85 2.67 -6.45 -2.07
N LEU A 86 3.13 -7.18 -1.08
CA LEU A 86 4.32 -6.88 -0.32
C LEU A 86 5.09 -8.18 -0.10
N LYS A 87 6.38 -8.17 -0.44
CA LYS A 87 7.33 -9.21 -0.07
C LYS A 87 8.48 -8.59 0.71
N ILE A 88 8.71 -9.05 1.92
CA ILE A 88 9.82 -8.66 2.77
C ILE A 88 10.99 -9.60 2.49
N HIS A 89 12.16 -9.03 2.23
CA HIS A 89 13.41 -9.76 2.04
C HIS A 89 14.31 -9.65 3.26
N GLN A 90 14.22 -8.51 3.96
CA GLN A 90 14.89 -8.25 5.24
C GLN A 90 13.96 -7.36 6.10
N PRO A 91 13.99 -7.49 7.43
CA PRO A 91 13.22 -6.61 8.30
C PRO A 91 13.50 -5.14 8.00
N LEU A 92 12.45 -4.35 7.91
CA LEU A 92 12.60 -2.90 7.69
C LEU A 92 13.26 -2.27 8.92
N PRO A 93 14.34 -1.48 8.76
CA PRO A 93 14.88 -0.66 9.83
C PRO A 93 13.84 0.32 10.39
N VAL A 94 14.00 0.75 11.63
CA VAL A 94 13.12 1.78 12.24
C VAL A 94 13.34 3.18 11.68
N ALA A 95 14.51 3.41 11.08
CA ALA A 95 14.87 4.61 10.33
C ALA A 95 15.89 4.22 9.28
N ALA A 96 15.83 4.78 8.08
CA ALA A 96 16.80 4.47 7.02
C ALA A 96 16.83 5.56 5.93
N ASN A 97 17.98 5.61 5.24
CA ASN A 97 18.07 6.16 3.89
C ASN A 97 17.90 5.01 2.90
N ILE A 98 17.02 5.16 1.94
CA ILE A 98 16.67 4.10 1.00
C ILE A 98 16.81 4.54 -0.44
N LEU A 99 17.09 3.57 -1.32
CA LEU A 99 17.06 3.72 -2.77
C LEU A 99 15.86 2.93 -3.31
N VAL A 100 15.14 3.55 -4.22
CA VAL A 100 13.89 3.00 -4.74
C VAL A 100 13.93 2.93 -6.26
N ASP A 101 13.70 1.71 -6.76
CA ASP A 101 13.47 1.47 -8.18
C ASP A 101 11.99 1.22 -8.41
N SER A 102 11.45 1.70 -9.51
CA SER A 102 10.08 1.35 -9.92
C SER A 102 9.99 1.09 -11.41
N LYS A 103 9.07 0.22 -11.80
CA LYS A 103 8.74 -0.06 -13.21
C LYS A 103 7.30 -0.47 -13.37
N VAL A 104 6.75 -0.23 -14.56
CA VAL A 104 5.53 -0.88 -15.00
C VAL A 104 5.90 -2.26 -15.52
N THR A 105 5.22 -3.31 -15.06
CA THR A 105 5.48 -4.70 -15.45
C THR A 105 4.45 -5.23 -16.45
N ASP A 106 3.22 -4.69 -16.36
CA ASP A 106 2.13 -5.08 -17.26
C ASP A 106 1.11 -3.95 -17.42
N VAL A 107 0.48 -3.88 -18.60
CA VAL A 107 -0.69 -3.04 -18.89
C VAL A 107 -1.72 -3.90 -19.65
N ILE A 108 -2.88 -4.11 -19.01
CA ILE A 108 -3.90 -5.06 -19.48
C ILE A 108 -5.13 -4.28 -19.92
N ASP A 109 -5.55 -4.50 -21.18
CA ASP A 109 -6.77 -3.91 -21.74
C ASP A 109 -8.00 -4.78 -21.41
N LYS A 110 -8.83 -4.33 -20.50
CA LYS A 110 -10.08 -5.03 -20.13
C LYS A 110 -11.22 -4.73 -21.08
N GLY A 111 -11.00 -3.86 -22.08
CA GLY A 111 -11.99 -3.41 -23.05
C GLY A 111 -12.53 -2.01 -22.75
N LYS A 112 -13.09 -1.37 -23.77
CA LYS A 112 -13.50 0.05 -23.75
C LYS A 112 -14.38 0.44 -22.56
N ASP A 113 -15.28 -0.46 -22.16
CA ASP A 113 -16.26 -0.20 -21.08
C ASP A 113 -15.80 -0.78 -19.73
N LYS A 114 -14.65 -1.43 -19.68
CA LYS A 114 -14.15 -2.12 -18.48
C LYS A 114 -12.82 -1.56 -17.95
N GLY A 115 -12.20 -0.62 -18.68
CA GLY A 115 -10.97 0.03 -18.27
C GLY A 115 -9.70 -0.77 -18.52
N ALA A 116 -8.62 -0.40 -17.83
CA ALA A 116 -7.30 -1.00 -17.93
C ALA A 116 -6.74 -1.35 -16.54
N LEU A 117 -5.89 -2.37 -16.46
CA LEU A 117 -5.09 -2.66 -15.27
C LEU A 117 -3.63 -2.30 -15.58
N LEU A 118 -3.03 -1.50 -14.71
CA LEU A 118 -1.62 -1.15 -14.78
C LEU A 118 -0.94 -1.78 -13.57
N ILE A 119 0.04 -2.62 -13.82
CA ILE A 119 0.75 -3.38 -12.80
C ILE A 119 2.15 -2.82 -12.65
N THR A 120 2.51 -2.49 -11.43
CA THR A 120 3.80 -1.89 -11.08
C THR A 120 4.55 -2.77 -10.10
N GLU A 121 5.87 -2.69 -10.16
CA GLU A 121 6.79 -3.24 -9.18
C GLU A 121 7.68 -2.12 -8.65
N VAL A 122 7.87 -2.09 -7.32
CA VAL A 122 8.76 -1.16 -6.63
C VAL A 122 9.70 -1.95 -5.74
N ASN A 123 10.98 -1.76 -5.91
CA ASN A 123 12.03 -2.37 -5.10
C ASN A 123 12.64 -1.32 -4.18
N ILE A 124 12.66 -1.58 -2.88
CA ILE A 124 13.22 -0.71 -1.85
C ILE A 124 14.50 -1.35 -1.31
N LYS A 125 15.61 -0.63 -1.44
CA LYS A 125 16.94 -1.05 -1.01
C LYS A 125 17.44 -0.14 0.11
N ASP A 126 18.16 -0.70 1.05
CA ASP A 126 18.94 0.09 2.00
C ASP A 126 20.07 0.82 1.25
N LYS A 127 20.21 2.13 1.44
CA LYS A 127 21.19 2.94 0.71
C LYS A 127 22.62 2.65 1.12
N GLU A 128 22.86 2.27 2.38
CA GLU A 128 24.21 2.06 2.91
C GLU A 128 24.77 0.70 2.48
N THR A 129 23.93 -0.33 2.53
CA THR A 129 24.35 -1.71 2.26
C THR A 129 24.05 -2.17 0.84
N GLY A 130 23.13 -1.51 0.14
CA GLY A 130 22.59 -1.94 -1.16
C GLY A 130 21.64 -3.14 -1.06
N SER A 131 21.37 -3.62 0.15
CA SER A 131 20.53 -4.80 0.36
C SER A 131 19.06 -4.52 0.00
N LEU A 132 18.41 -5.44 -0.70
CA LEU A 132 16.99 -5.37 -1.00
C LEU A 132 16.19 -5.64 0.29
N LEU A 133 15.46 -4.63 0.75
CA LEU A 133 14.61 -4.71 1.95
C LEU A 133 13.25 -5.33 1.62
N CYS A 134 12.58 -4.80 0.61
CA CYS A 134 11.27 -5.30 0.21
C CYS A 134 10.97 -5.03 -1.27
N THR A 135 10.01 -5.79 -1.80
CA THR A 135 9.40 -5.58 -3.11
C THR A 135 7.91 -5.34 -2.94
N LEU A 136 7.41 -4.26 -3.51
CA LEU A 136 5.99 -3.94 -3.60
C LEU A 136 5.49 -4.23 -5.00
N GLY A 137 4.30 -4.82 -5.11
CA GLY A 137 3.54 -4.91 -6.34
C GLY A 137 2.23 -4.16 -6.21
N GLY A 138 1.93 -3.27 -7.15
CA GLY A 138 0.66 -2.53 -7.21
C GLY A 138 -0.14 -2.92 -8.43
N THR A 139 -1.46 -2.98 -8.31
CA THR A 139 -2.38 -3.02 -9.45
C THR A 139 -3.28 -1.80 -9.38
N THR A 140 -3.13 -0.90 -10.34
CA THR A 140 -3.97 0.27 -10.54
C THR A 140 -5.06 -0.05 -11.54
N PHE A 141 -6.31 0.16 -11.19
CA PHE A 141 -7.44 0.01 -12.09
C PHE A 141 -7.87 1.37 -12.63
N ALA A 142 -7.53 1.64 -13.89
CA ALA A 142 -7.88 2.84 -14.65
C ALA A 142 -9.20 2.58 -15.40
N ARG A 143 -10.32 2.87 -14.74
CA ARG A 143 -11.67 2.54 -15.23
C ARG A 143 -12.04 3.25 -16.53
N GLY A 144 -11.47 4.42 -16.79
CA GLY A 144 -11.74 5.24 -17.97
C GLY A 144 -10.87 4.92 -19.19
N ASP A 145 -9.90 4.02 -19.09
CA ASP A 145 -8.78 3.95 -20.02
C ASP A 145 -8.67 2.61 -20.77
N GLY A 146 -9.75 1.87 -20.92
CA GLY A 146 -9.77 0.63 -21.70
C GLY A 146 -9.99 0.84 -23.20
N GLY A 147 -9.79 -0.24 -23.98
CA GLY A 147 -10.02 -0.25 -25.43
C GLY A 147 -8.87 0.30 -26.25
N PHE A 148 -7.65 0.27 -25.71
CA PHE A 148 -6.44 0.72 -26.42
C PHE A 148 -5.79 -0.37 -27.31
N GLY A 149 -6.32 -1.61 -27.29
CA GLY A 149 -5.86 -2.70 -28.13
C GLY A 149 -4.66 -3.49 -27.61
N GLY A 150 -4.32 -3.32 -26.33
CA GLY A 150 -3.22 -4.04 -25.66
C GLY A 150 -3.59 -5.47 -25.24
N PRO A 151 -2.68 -6.15 -24.50
CA PRO A 151 -2.90 -7.48 -23.95
C PRO A 151 -4.20 -7.56 -23.14
N LYS A 152 -4.94 -8.66 -23.25
CA LYS A 152 -6.20 -8.89 -22.51
C LYS A 152 -6.01 -9.66 -21.21
N GLU A 153 -4.86 -10.34 -21.09
CA GLU A 153 -4.48 -11.18 -19.95
C GLU A 153 -3.05 -10.86 -19.54
N GLY A 154 -2.72 -11.12 -18.29
CA GLY A 154 -1.41 -10.88 -17.71
C GLY A 154 -1.50 -10.63 -16.21
N GLY A 155 -0.36 -10.27 -15.61
CA GLY A 155 -0.23 -9.99 -14.21
C GLY A 155 -0.25 -11.23 -13.30
N PRO A 156 -0.01 -11.03 -12.00
CA PRO A 156 0.00 -12.10 -11.01
C PRO A 156 -1.39 -12.69 -10.83
N LYS A 157 -1.44 -14.02 -10.71
CA LYS A 157 -2.70 -14.70 -10.38
C LYS A 157 -3.04 -14.46 -8.91
N PRO A 158 -4.31 -14.14 -8.56
CA PRO A 158 -4.72 -14.02 -7.18
C PRO A 158 -4.59 -15.36 -6.46
N HIS A 159 -4.25 -15.31 -5.17
CA HIS A 159 -4.28 -16.49 -4.32
C HIS A 159 -5.71 -17.03 -4.17
N THR A 160 -5.87 -18.35 -4.24
CA THR A 160 -7.17 -18.97 -4.04
C THR A 160 -7.47 -19.07 -2.55
N ILE A 161 -8.58 -18.48 -2.11
CA ILE A 161 -9.05 -18.59 -0.73
C ILE A 161 -9.49 -20.04 -0.50
N PRO A 162 -9.02 -20.73 0.57
CA PRO A 162 -9.45 -22.07 0.89
C PRO A 162 -10.96 -22.15 1.16
N ASP A 163 -11.60 -23.25 0.70
CA ASP A 163 -13.01 -23.53 0.96
C ASP A 163 -13.15 -24.29 2.29
N ARG A 164 -12.87 -23.63 3.40
CA ARG A 164 -13.01 -24.13 4.77
C ARG A 164 -13.18 -22.96 5.73
N ASP A 165 -13.64 -23.24 6.95
CA ASP A 165 -13.73 -22.25 8.01
C ASP A 165 -12.34 -21.66 8.34
N PRO A 166 -12.27 -20.38 8.75
CA PRO A 166 -11.02 -19.74 9.17
C PRO A 166 -10.53 -20.34 10.49
N ASP A 167 -9.20 -20.44 10.66
CA ASP A 167 -8.61 -20.89 11.92
C ASP A 167 -8.67 -19.78 13.00
N ILE A 168 -8.64 -18.52 12.60
CA ILE A 168 -8.66 -17.34 13.47
C ILE A 168 -9.58 -16.29 12.86
N ILE A 169 -10.40 -15.67 13.69
CA ILE A 169 -11.22 -14.51 13.35
C ILE A 169 -10.77 -13.37 14.25
N SER A 170 -10.38 -12.24 13.63
CA SER A 170 -9.97 -11.02 14.33
C SER A 170 -10.93 -9.89 14.02
N GLU A 171 -11.30 -9.13 15.04
CA GLU A 171 -12.13 -7.93 14.89
C GLU A 171 -11.38 -6.70 15.44
N LEU A 172 -11.03 -5.77 14.58
CA LEU A 172 -10.42 -4.50 14.95
C LEU A 172 -11.30 -3.33 14.51
N SER A 173 -11.61 -2.45 15.47
CA SER A 173 -12.33 -1.21 15.15
C SER A 173 -11.40 -0.15 14.58
N THR A 174 -11.90 0.68 13.68
CA THR A 174 -11.23 1.90 13.20
C THR A 174 -11.73 3.12 13.98
N ALA A 175 -10.84 4.06 14.32
CA ALA A 175 -11.23 5.30 14.99
C ALA A 175 -11.87 6.28 13.99
N PRO A 176 -12.78 7.16 14.43
CA PRO A 176 -13.42 8.15 13.56
C PRO A 176 -12.43 9.11 12.88
N ASP A 177 -11.31 9.39 13.50
CA ASP A 177 -10.22 10.27 13.04
C ASP A 177 -9.04 9.52 12.41
N GLN A 178 -9.15 8.19 12.25
CA GLN A 178 -8.03 7.37 11.77
C GLN A 178 -7.52 7.79 10.39
N ALA A 179 -8.40 8.19 9.47
CA ALA A 179 -7.98 8.67 8.17
C ALA A 179 -7.17 9.96 8.25
N LEU A 180 -7.50 10.85 9.21
CA LEU A 180 -6.76 12.10 9.44
C LEU A 180 -5.35 11.85 10.00
N LEU A 181 -5.19 10.83 10.82
CA LEU A 181 -3.87 10.41 11.31
C LEU A 181 -3.08 9.69 10.24
N TYR A 182 -3.70 8.69 9.58
CA TYR A 182 -3.02 7.87 8.57
C TYR A 182 -2.49 8.69 7.37
N ARG A 183 -3.25 9.70 6.90
CA ARG A 183 -2.83 10.55 5.78
C ARG A 183 -1.49 11.28 6.01
N LEU A 184 -1.05 11.42 7.25
CA LEU A 184 0.24 12.03 7.58
C LEU A 184 1.43 11.14 7.17
N SER A 185 1.20 9.85 6.94
CA SER A 185 2.21 8.92 6.43
C SER A 185 2.43 9.00 4.91
N GLY A 186 1.74 9.93 4.19
CA GLY A 186 2.02 10.21 2.77
C GLY A 186 0.79 10.47 1.91
N ASP A 187 -0.27 9.67 2.03
CA ASP A 187 -1.46 9.82 1.20
C ASP A 187 -2.39 10.94 1.68
N ARG A 188 -2.24 12.10 1.08
CA ARG A 188 -3.03 13.30 1.38
C ARG A 188 -4.23 13.51 0.46
N ASN A 189 -4.71 12.46 -0.22
CA ASN A 189 -5.90 12.54 -1.06
C ASN A 189 -7.08 13.11 -0.24
N PRO A 190 -7.70 14.22 -0.68
CA PRO A 190 -8.78 14.87 0.06
C PRO A 190 -10.05 14.01 0.18
N LEU A 191 -10.22 12.97 -0.62
CA LEU A 191 -11.32 12.00 -0.49
C LEU A 191 -11.40 11.38 0.92
N HIS A 192 -10.29 11.34 1.64
CA HIS A 192 -10.17 10.76 2.98
C HIS A 192 -10.28 11.78 4.11
N SER A 193 -10.49 13.08 3.79
CA SER A 193 -10.45 14.14 4.80
C SER A 193 -11.46 15.28 4.57
N ASP A 194 -11.87 15.49 3.33
CA ASP A 194 -12.73 16.61 2.95
C ASP A 194 -14.15 16.10 2.63
N PRO A 195 -15.17 16.52 3.41
CA PRO A 195 -16.56 16.10 3.19
C PRO A 195 -17.11 16.48 1.82
N ASP A 196 -16.74 17.66 1.29
CA ASP A 196 -17.26 18.14 0.00
C ASP A 196 -16.70 17.30 -1.14
N VAL A 197 -15.43 16.90 -1.05
CA VAL A 197 -14.80 15.98 -2.01
C VAL A 197 -15.38 14.58 -1.92
N ALA A 198 -15.65 14.09 -0.71
CA ALA A 198 -16.29 12.79 -0.51
C ALA A 198 -17.70 12.75 -1.10
N GLU A 199 -18.51 13.79 -0.85
CA GLU A 199 -19.87 13.92 -1.42
C GLU A 199 -19.84 13.99 -2.95
N ALA A 200 -18.94 14.78 -3.53
CA ALA A 200 -18.75 14.88 -4.98
C ALA A 200 -18.33 13.54 -5.60
N ALA A 201 -17.64 12.67 -4.84
CA ALA A 201 -17.27 11.32 -5.24
C ALA A 201 -18.36 10.26 -4.97
N GLY A 202 -19.53 10.66 -4.42
CA GLY A 202 -20.65 9.78 -4.15
C GLY A 202 -20.64 9.08 -2.80
N PHE A 203 -19.77 9.51 -1.86
CA PHE A 203 -19.71 8.97 -0.51
C PHE A 203 -20.38 9.91 0.50
N PRO A 204 -21.13 9.39 1.51
CA PRO A 204 -21.83 10.23 2.49
C PRO A 204 -20.89 10.95 3.48
N LYS A 205 -19.61 10.58 3.51
CA LYS A 205 -18.54 11.15 4.35
C LYS A 205 -17.17 10.72 3.83
N PRO A 206 -16.08 11.37 4.26
CA PRO A 206 -14.74 10.89 3.96
C PRO A 206 -14.55 9.41 4.32
N ILE A 207 -13.96 8.65 3.41
CA ILE A 207 -13.72 7.20 3.56
C ILE A 207 -12.31 6.92 4.07
N LEU A 208 -12.10 5.76 4.69
CA LEU A 208 -10.78 5.34 5.11
C LEU A 208 -9.94 4.95 3.88
N HIS A 209 -8.63 5.21 3.93
CA HIS A 209 -7.70 4.75 2.90
C HIS A 209 -7.67 3.22 2.81
N GLY A 210 -7.66 2.69 1.59
CA GLY A 210 -7.50 1.25 1.40
C GLY A 210 -6.21 0.70 2.03
N LEU A 211 -5.10 1.45 1.88
CA LEU A 211 -3.82 1.07 2.51
C LEU A 211 -3.83 1.19 4.04
N CYS A 212 -4.69 2.03 4.63
CA CYS A 212 -4.90 2.02 6.08
C CYS A 212 -5.61 0.73 6.52
N SER A 213 -6.62 0.29 5.80
CA SER A 213 -7.29 -0.99 6.05
C SER A 213 -6.33 -2.17 5.89
N TYR A 214 -5.45 -2.12 4.89
CA TYR A 214 -4.35 -3.07 4.69
C TYR A 214 -3.38 -3.09 5.89
N GLY A 215 -2.96 -1.92 6.37
CA GLY A 215 -2.10 -1.79 7.57
C GLY A 215 -2.79 -2.27 8.84
N THR A 216 -4.10 -2.02 8.99
CA THR A 216 -4.92 -2.54 10.11
C THR A 216 -5.03 -4.08 10.04
N ALA A 217 -5.18 -4.66 8.87
CA ALA A 217 -5.13 -6.12 8.69
C ALA A 217 -3.74 -6.68 9.03
N CYS A 218 -2.66 -5.98 8.65
CA CYS A 218 -1.31 -6.35 9.05
C CYS A 218 -1.15 -6.33 10.59
N LYS A 219 -1.69 -5.31 11.27
CA LYS A 219 -1.74 -5.27 12.74
C LYS A 219 -2.42 -6.50 13.32
N SER A 220 -3.59 -6.86 12.80
CA SER A 220 -4.34 -8.04 13.25
C SER A 220 -3.49 -9.32 13.16
N ILE A 221 -2.79 -9.52 12.04
CA ILE A 221 -1.90 -10.67 11.86
C ILE A 221 -0.74 -10.63 12.87
N ILE A 222 -0.09 -9.48 13.05
CA ILE A 222 0.99 -9.30 14.04
C ILE A 222 0.50 -9.66 15.44
N GLN A 223 -0.68 -9.18 15.81
CA GLN A 223 -1.27 -9.37 17.14
C GLN A 223 -1.70 -10.82 17.37
N ASP A 224 -2.52 -11.38 16.47
CA ASP A 224 -3.30 -12.58 16.75
C ASP A 224 -2.65 -13.85 16.19
N VAL A 225 -1.70 -13.70 15.25
CA VAL A 225 -1.01 -14.83 14.61
C VAL A 225 0.48 -14.86 15.00
N CYS A 226 1.14 -13.69 15.04
CA CYS A 226 2.58 -13.58 15.21
C CYS A 226 3.01 -13.25 16.65
N ASP A 227 2.10 -13.17 17.61
CA ASP A 227 2.38 -12.79 19.01
C ASP A 227 3.27 -11.52 19.13
N TYR A 228 3.00 -10.50 18.30
CA TYR A 228 3.74 -9.24 18.19
C TYR A 228 5.19 -9.36 17.67
N ASP A 229 5.53 -10.48 17.04
CA ASP A 229 6.76 -10.60 16.25
C ASP A 229 6.48 -10.27 14.77
N SER A 230 6.69 -9.01 14.39
CA SER A 230 6.45 -8.53 13.01
C SER A 230 7.43 -9.14 11.99
N SER A 231 8.54 -9.73 12.43
CA SER A 231 9.54 -10.37 11.56
C SER A 231 9.05 -11.68 10.93
N LEU A 232 7.97 -12.26 11.45
CA LEU A 232 7.37 -13.48 10.91
C LEU A 232 6.54 -13.24 9.64
N ILE A 233 6.26 -11.97 9.29
CA ILE A 233 5.54 -11.64 8.07
C ILE A 233 6.54 -11.50 6.91
N GLU A 234 6.56 -12.48 6.02
CA GLU A 234 7.39 -12.46 4.81
C GLU A 234 6.65 -11.93 3.59
N GLN A 235 5.32 -12.13 3.53
CA GLN A 235 4.49 -11.69 2.42
C GLN A 235 3.09 -11.31 2.91
N LEU A 236 2.55 -10.25 2.33
CA LEU A 236 1.19 -9.80 2.60
C LEU A 236 0.57 -9.21 1.33
N ASP A 237 -0.43 -9.87 0.79
CA ASP A 237 -1.12 -9.46 -0.42
C ASP A 237 -2.59 -9.16 -0.12
N VAL A 238 -3.13 -8.13 -0.78
CA VAL A 238 -4.55 -7.76 -0.66
C VAL A 238 -5.13 -7.40 -2.02
N ARG A 239 -6.41 -7.70 -2.19
CA ARG A 239 -7.24 -7.18 -3.26
C ARG A 239 -8.36 -6.34 -2.65
N PHE A 240 -8.48 -5.11 -3.14
CA PHE A 240 -9.54 -4.20 -2.73
C PHE A 240 -10.78 -4.47 -3.61
N SER A 241 -11.88 -4.90 -3.01
CA SER A 241 -13.07 -5.36 -3.73
C SER A 241 -14.25 -4.37 -3.67
N SER A 242 -14.13 -3.32 -2.87
CA SER A 242 -15.18 -2.30 -2.68
C SER A 242 -14.56 -0.96 -2.30
#